data_b60833b446dba38508482793ed83d1a1
#
_entry.id   b60833b446dba38508482793ed83d1a1
#
_cell.length_a   1.000
_cell.length_b   1.000
_cell.length_c   1.000
_cell.angle_alpha   90.00
_cell.angle_beta   90.00
_cell.angle_gamma   90.00
#
_symmetry.space_group_name_H-M   'P 1'
#
loop_
_entity.id
_entity.type
_entity.pdbx_description
1 polymer ?
#
loop_
_entity_poly.entity_id
_entity_poly.type
_entity_poly.pdbx_seq_one_letter_code
_entity_poly.pdbx_strand_id
1 'polypeptide(L)'
;MKFTKVILLGVMSLFAFSSCEDFLDSENYTGKNSTNFPSTEKDVDQMVAAVYKSTFYAPFETNALEQYFSVANLFSDDMFGGAGKGDPHWKALGHLMYNQGEQLNQLWVAGYEAIARANAALAVVDNIADEEKRNQTKGELLFHRAYNYYNLVLAFNNVPVVSAAPSNVGEAQIAPEQTEGKEIFKLIAQDLKDAVAIMPSYTYDGWSKLAWGKVSRWAVETLMARAYLFYTGFYGESEIPTTDG
;
A
#
# COMPACT_ATOMS: atom_id res chain seq x y z
N MET A 1 43.96 56.23 4.01
CA MET A 1 44.12 54.77 3.63
C MET A 1 43.38 53.73 4.51
N LYS A 2 43.08 53.97 5.77
CA LYS A 2 42.35 53.00 6.61
C LYS A 2 40.83 53.00 6.34
N PHE A 3 40.21 54.16 6.08
CA PHE A 3 38.75 54.26 5.81
C PHE A 3 38.32 53.63 4.48
N THR A 4 39.16 53.75 3.42
CA THR A 4 38.84 53.16 2.10
C THR A 4 38.84 51.61 2.14
N LYS A 5 39.67 50.99 2.99
CA LYS A 5 39.72 49.54 3.15
C LYS A 5 38.51 48.98 3.89
N VAL A 6 37.97 49.74 4.86
CA VAL A 6 36.78 49.37 5.60
C VAL A 6 35.53 49.46 4.73
N ILE A 7 35.43 50.47 3.90
CA ILE A 7 34.32 50.63 2.91
C ILE A 7 34.36 49.50 1.86
N LEU A 8 35.56 49.14 1.37
CA LEU A 8 35.72 48.04 0.41
C LEU A 8 35.33 46.66 1.00
N LEU A 9 35.66 46.41 2.27
CA LEU A 9 35.24 45.19 2.96
C LEU A 9 33.71 45.17 3.22
N GLY A 10 33.09 46.29 3.55
CA GLY A 10 31.65 46.42 3.73
C GLY A 10 30.83 46.20 2.44
N VAL A 11 31.34 46.67 1.30
CA VAL A 11 30.69 46.44 0.00
C VAL A 11 30.88 45.01 -0.47
N MET A 12 32.04 44.39 -0.19
CA MET A 12 32.27 42.97 -0.53
C MET A 12 31.46 42.01 0.28
N SER A 13 31.08 42.34 1.53
CA SER A 13 30.20 41.51 2.36
C SER A 13 28.73 41.58 1.91
N LEU A 14 28.29 42.68 1.30
CA LEU A 14 26.92 42.79 0.77
C LEU A 14 26.67 41.93 -0.48
N PHE A 15 27.69 41.61 -1.26
CA PHE A 15 27.60 40.71 -2.41
C PHE A 15 27.67 39.22 -2.01
N ALA A 16 28.12 38.88 -0.79
CA ALA A 16 28.16 37.48 -0.32
C ALA A 16 26.82 36.94 0.13
N PHE A 17 25.80 37.80 0.30
CA PHE A 17 24.43 37.38 0.72
C PHE A 17 23.43 37.34 -0.43
N SER A 18 23.79 37.62 -1.65
CA SER A 18 22.96 37.31 -2.82
C SER A 18 23.18 35.85 -3.20
N SER A 19 22.79 34.95 -2.33
CA SER A 19 22.62 33.55 -2.68
C SER A 19 21.44 33.50 -3.63
N CYS A 20 21.66 33.16 -4.88
CA CYS A 20 20.59 32.85 -5.81
C CYS A 20 19.93 31.56 -5.33
N GLU A 21 18.77 31.64 -4.69
CA GLU A 21 17.93 30.47 -4.37
C GLU A 21 17.64 29.66 -5.64
N ASP A 22 17.43 30.32 -6.77
CA ASP A 22 17.20 29.68 -8.08
C ASP A 22 18.36 28.84 -8.63
N PHE A 23 19.59 29.01 -8.14
CA PHE A 23 20.73 28.22 -8.61
C PHE A 23 20.74 26.79 -8.01
N LEU A 24 20.11 26.60 -6.87
CA LEU A 24 20.01 25.30 -6.22
C LEU A 24 18.72 24.56 -6.59
N ASP A 25 17.74 25.26 -7.14
CA ASP A 25 16.52 24.67 -7.68
C ASP A 25 16.77 24.18 -9.12
N SER A 26 17.47 23.06 -9.23
CA SER A 26 17.56 22.36 -10.50
C SER A 26 16.21 21.68 -10.77
N GLU A 27 15.42 22.21 -11.70
CA GLU A 27 14.26 21.49 -12.22
C GLU A 27 14.72 20.14 -12.78
N ASN A 28 14.24 19.07 -12.18
CA ASN A 28 14.54 17.72 -12.66
C ASN A 28 13.66 17.41 -13.87
N TYR A 29 14.08 17.79 -15.06
CA TYR A 29 13.36 17.58 -16.31
C TYR A 29 13.30 16.11 -16.74
N THR A 30 14.13 15.25 -16.18
CA THR A 30 14.26 13.84 -16.60
C THR A 30 13.70 12.84 -15.58
N GLY A 31 13.48 13.26 -14.34
CA GLY A 31 12.97 12.43 -13.26
C GLY A 31 11.52 12.76 -12.89
N LYS A 32 10.80 11.75 -12.44
CA LYS A 32 9.48 11.94 -11.85
C LYS A 32 9.63 12.50 -10.43
N ASN A 33 8.92 13.58 -10.14
CA ASN A 33 8.87 14.21 -8.84
C ASN A 33 7.44 14.63 -8.49
N SER A 34 7.20 15.13 -7.29
CA SER A 34 5.87 15.49 -6.80
C SER A 34 5.18 16.60 -7.61
N THR A 35 5.91 17.36 -8.45
CA THR A 35 5.34 18.44 -9.26
C THR A 35 4.93 17.97 -10.67
N ASN A 36 5.52 16.88 -11.17
CA ASN A 36 5.28 16.37 -12.52
C ASN A 36 4.73 14.91 -12.57
N PHE A 37 4.52 14.28 -11.41
CA PHE A 37 3.99 12.92 -11.31
C PHE A 37 3.08 12.79 -10.08
N PRO A 38 1.87 12.21 -10.21
CA PRO A 38 1.23 11.77 -11.45
C PRO A 38 0.56 12.93 -12.19
N SER A 39 0.72 13.03 -13.51
CA SER A 39 0.09 14.07 -14.33
C SER A 39 -0.77 13.52 -15.48
N THR A 40 -0.61 12.25 -15.80
CA THR A 40 -1.27 11.59 -16.90
C THR A 40 -1.93 10.28 -16.48
N GLU A 41 -2.89 9.78 -17.27
CA GLU A 41 -3.48 8.46 -17.09
C GLU A 41 -2.42 7.34 -17.10
N LYS A 42 -1.41 7.46 -17.95
CA LYS A 42 -0.28 6.52 -17.97
C LYS A 42 0.49 6.49 -16.64
N ASP A 43 0.56 7.61 -15.94
CA ASP A 43 1.19 7.66 -14.62
C ASP A 43 0.34 6.90 -13.60
N VAL A 44 -0.98 7.02 -13.67
CA VAL A 44 -1.88 6.22 -12.81
C VAL A 44 -1.70 4.74 -13.09
N ASP A 45 -1.62 4.31 -14.37
CA ASP A 45 -1.35 2.90 -14.72
C ASP A 45 -0.03 2.40 -14.12
N GLN A 46 1.01 3.23 -14.06
CA GLN A 46 2.29 2.87 -13.41
C GLN A 46 2.15 2.75 -11.88
N MET A 47 1.36 3.62 -11.25
CA MET A 47 1.07 3.51 -9.82
C MET A 47 0.31 2.22 -9.50
N VAL A 48 -0.69 1.88 -10.32
CA VAL A 48 -1.43 0.62 -10.19
C VAL A 48 -0.50 -0.59 -10.33
N ALA A 49 0.37 -0.59 -11.34
CA ALA A 49 1.37 -1.66 -11.51
C ALA A 49 2.29 -1.79 -10.28
N ALA A 50 2.64 -0.67 -9.64
CA ALA A 50 3.43 -0.69 -8.40
C ALA A 50 2.65 -1.29 -7.21
N VAL A 51 1.33 -1.10 -7.14
CA VAL A 51 0.46 -1.74 -6.14
C VAL A 51 0.44 -3.26 -6.34
N TYR A 52 0.22 -3.71 -7.58
CA TYR A 52 0.26 -5.14 -7.91
C TYR A 52 1.61 -5.77 -7.56
N LYS A 53 2.71 -5.07 -7.88
CA LYS A 53 4.06 -5.52 -7.52
C LYS A 53 4.18 -5.74 -6.01
N SER A 54 3.80 -4.78 -5.19
CA SER A 54 3.93 -4.90 -3.73
C SER A 54 3.05 -6.00 -3.14
N THR A 55 1.85 -6.20 -3.72
CA THR A 55 0.89 -7.19 -3.20
C THR A 55 1.24 -8.61 -3.65
N PHE A 56 1.53 -8.81 -4.94
CA PHE A 56 1.54 -10.15 -5.54
C PHE A 56 2.85 -10.58 -6.18
N TYR A 57 3.72 -9.64 -6.56
CA TYR A 57 4.87 -9.99 -7.40
C TYR A 57 6.13 -9.24 -7.02
N ALA A 58 7.11 -10.00 -6.56
CA ALA A 58 8.50 -9.56 -6.56
C ALA A 58 9.41 -10.80 -6.56
N PRO A 59 9.81 -11.30 -7.73
CA PRO A 59 10.81 -12.35 -7.77
C PRO A 59 12.07 -11.82 -7.10
N PHE A 60 12.55 -12.52 -6.09
CA PHE A 60 13.71 -12.15 -5.28
C PHE A 60 13.55 -10.89 -4.40
N GLU A 61 12.35 -10.33 -4.33
CA GLU A 61 12.01 -9.22 -3.42
C GLU A 61 10.87 -9.63 -2.50
N THR A 62 10.75 -8.95 -1.38
CA THR A 62 9.66 -9.16 -0.43
C THR A 62 8.34 -8.63 -0.98
N ASN A 63 7.32 -9.48 -1.03
CA ASN A 63 5.95 -9.07 -1.33
C ASN A 63 4.96 -9.59 -0.29
N ALA A 64 3.82 -8.91 -0.14
CA ALA A 64 2.88 -9.21 0.93
C ALA A 64 2.26 -10.61 0.82
N LEU A 65 1.95 -11.08 -0.39
CA LEU A 65 1.35 -12.40 -0.59
C LEU A 65 2.31 -13.53 -0.21
N GLU A 66 3.56 -13.46 -0.66
CA GLU A 66 4.57 -14.48 -0.35
C GLU A 66 4.82 -14.59 1.14
N GLN A 67 4.96 -13.44 1.82
CA GLN A 67 5.20 -13.43 3.26
C GLN A 67 3.98 -13.97 4.02
N TYR A 68 2.77 -13.54 3.65
CA TYR A 68 1.54 -14.05 4.27
C TYR A 68 1.37 -15.54 4.04
N PHE A 69 1.56 -16.03 2.80
CA PHE A 69 1.47 -17.45 2.47
C PHE A 69 2.45 -18.29 3.32
N SER A 70 3.69 -17.83 3.41
CA SER A 70 4.72 -18.52 4.18
C SER A 70 4.41 -18.55 5.67
N VAL A 71 4.05 -17.42 6.25
CA VAL A 71 3.71 -17.31 7.68
C VAL A 71 2.48 -18.16 8.01
N ALA A 72 1.41 -18.06 7.23
CA ALA A 72 0.17 -18.79 7.48
C ALA A 72 0.35 -20.30 7.42
N ASN A 73 1.14 -20.81 6.45
CA ASN A 73 1.38 -22.23 6.32
C ASN A 73 2.38 -22.77 7.34
N LEU A 74 3.39 -21.99 7.73
CA LEU A 74 4.38 -22.41 8.72
C LEU A 74 3.83 -22.39 10.15
N PHE A 75 2.80 -21.58 10.42
CA PHE A 75 2.10 -21.61 11.71
C PHE A 75 1.04 -22.72 11.80
N SER A 76 0.82 -23.46 10.71
CA SER A 76 0.01 -24.64 10.69
C SER A 76 0.88 -25.91 10.79
N ASP A 77 0.24 -27.07 10.92
CA ASP A 77 0.88 -28.37 10.85
C ASP A 77 1.03 -28.91 9.41
N ASP A 78 0.57 -28.13 8.42
CA ASP A 78 0.61 -28.50 7.00
C ASP A 78 1.98 -28.27 6.35
N MET A 79 2.82 -27.39 6.91
CA MET A 79 4.12 -27.07 6.34
C MET A 79 5.22 -27.01 7.42
N PHE A 80 6.36 -27.60 7.09
CA PHE A 80 7.55 -27.54 7.93
C PHE A 80 8.55 -26.50 7.39
N GLY A 81 8.97 -25.57 8.23
CA GLY A 81 9.91 -24.50 7.87
C GLY A 81 11.34 -24.98 7.79
N GLY A 82 11.89 -24.98 6.58
CA GLY A 82 13.32 -25.02 6.30
C GLY A 82 14.09 -26.25 6.74
N ALA A 83 14.70 -26.93 5.79
CA ALA A 83 15.58 -28.08 6.05
C ALA A 83 17.06 -27.69 6.17
N GLY A 84 17.45 -26.44 5.90
CA GLY A 84 18.83 -26.00 5.80
C GLY A 84 19.36 -25.34 7.08
N LYS A 85 20.68 -25.41 7.25
CA LYS A 85 21.34 -24.62 8.32
C LYS A 85 21.25 -23.09 8.08
N GLY A 86 20.83 -22.69 6.86
CA GLY A 86 20.77 -21.30 6.42
C GLY A 86 19.45 -20.56 6.70
N ASP A 87 18.39 -21.28 7.15
CA ASP A 87 17.06 -20.70 7.32
C ASP A 87 16.53 -20.81 8.77
N PRO A 88 17.19 -20.23 9.76
CA PRO A 88 16.77 -20.35 11.16
C PRO A 88 15.39 -19.72 11.41
N HIS A 89 15.02 -18.68 10.63
CA HIS A 89 13.77 -17.97 10.79
C HIS A 89 12.57 -18.81 10.36
N TRP A 90 12.62 -19.46 9.20
CA TRP A 90 11.56 -20.36 8.70
C TRP A 90 11.35 -21.53 9.65
N LYS A 91 12.47 -22.07 10.16
CA LYS A 91 12.42 -23.16 11.14
C LYS A 91 11.79 -22.73 12.45
N ALA A 92 12.11 -21.53 12.93
CA ALA A 92 11.50 -20.98 14.14
C ALA A 92 9.99 -20.81 13.99
N LEU A 93 9.51 -20.31 12.84
CA LEU A 93 8.08 -20.21 12.55
C LEU A 93 7.40 -21.60 12.56
N GLY A 94 7.99 -22.58 11.90
CA GLY A 94 7.45 -23.96 11.88
C GLY A 94 7.46 -24.66 13.24
N HIS A 95 8.22 -24.18 14.21
CA HIS A 95 8.18 -24.62 15.60
C HIS A 95 7.33 -23.73 16.52
N LEU A 96 6.60 -22.77 15.96
CA LEU A 96 5.84 -21.74 16.70
C LEU A 96 6.69 -20.94 17.68
N MET A 97 8.00 -20.88 17.44
CA MET A 97 8.99 -20.13 18.21
C MET A 97 9.36 -18.89 17.41
N TYR A 98 8.54 -17.85 17.48
CA TYR A 98 8.84 -16.60 16.83
C TYR A 98 9.30 -15.57 17.86
N ASN A 99 10.46 -15.03 17.64
CA ASN A 99 10.93 -13.80 18.24
C ASN A 99 10.97 -12.78 17.12
N GLN A 100 10.03 -11.89 16.97
CA GLN A 100 10.00 -10.80 16.00
C GLN A 100 10.77 -11.12 14.69
N GLY A 101 10.45 -12.27 14.07
CA GLY A 101 11.21 -12.84 12.97
C GLY A 101 11.18 -11.93 11.74
N GLU A 102 12.24 -11.98 10.95
CA GLU A 102 12.38 -11.22 9.71
C GLU A 102 11.15 -11.35 8.80
N GLN A 103 10.55 -12.54 8.70
CA GLN A 103 9.37 -12.79 7.88
C GLN A 103 8.13 -12.03 8.34
N LEU A 104 7.90 -11.92 9.65
CA LEU A 104 6.80 -11.11 10.19
C LEU A 104 7.02 -9.63 9.92
N ASN A 105 8.26 -9.16 10.08
CA ASN A 105 8.61 -7.78 9.72
C ASN A 105 8.44 -7.53 8.22
N GLN A 106 8.85 -8.47 7.38
CA GLN A 106 8.70 -8.37 5.93
C GLN A 106 7.21 -8.35 5.52
N LEU A 107 6.36 -9.18 6.14
CA LEU A 107 4.91 -9.14 5.93
C LEU A 107 4.33 -7.77 6.29
N TRP A 108 4.74 -7.22 7.44
CA TRP A 108 4.32 -5.89 7.89
C TRP A 108 4.73 -4.81 6.88
N VAL A 109 6.01 -4.75 6.55
CA VAL A 109 6.56 -3.73 5.63
C VAL A 109 5.91 -3.83 4.25
N ALA A 110 5.84 -5.02 3.67
CA ALA A 110 5.26 -5.21 2.34
C ALA A 110 3.77 -4.89 2.30
N GLY A 111 3.01 -5.27 3.34
CA GLY A 111 1.59 -4.95 3.46
C GLY A 111 1.34 -3.45 3.50
N TYR A 112 2.09 -2.72 4.34
CA TYR A 112 1.96 -1.27 4.43
C TYR A 112 2.49 -0.53 3.19
N GLU A 113 3.51 -1.05 2.53
CA GLU A 113 3.97 -0.50 1.25
C GLU A 113 2.88 -0.61 0.18
N ALA A 114 2.19 -1.75 0.10
CA ALA A 114 1.08 -1.94 -0.83
C ALA A 114 -0.11 -1.01 -0.49
N ILE A 115 -0.45 -0.85 0.79
CA ILE A 115 -1.50 0.07 1.27
C ILE A 115 -1.14 1.52 0.93
N ALA A 116 0.08 1.96 1.20
CA ALA A 116 0.52 3.32 0.91
C ALA A 116 0.46 3.63 -0.60
N ARG A 117 0.90 2.69 -1.44
CA ARG A 117 0.80 2.81 -2.91
C ARG A 117 -0.65 2.84 -3.37
N ALA A 118 -1.52 2.00 -2.80
CA ALA A 118 -2.95 2.01 -3.12
C ALA A 118 -3.59 3.36 -2.75
N ASN A 119 -3.32 3.89 -1.56
CA ASN A 119 -3.81 5.20 -1.12
C ASN A 119 -3.33 6.33 -2.05
N ALA A 120 -2.05 6.33 -2.43
CA ALA A 120 -1.50 7.32 -3.36
C ALA A 120 -2.17 7.24 -4.74
N ALA A 121 -2.42 6.04 -5.26
CA ALA A 121 -3.09 5.86 -6.54
C ALA A 121 -4.59 6.22 -6.47
N LEU A 122 -5.28 5.90 -5.37
CA LEU A 122 -6.68 6.30 -5.13
C LEU A 122 -6.86 7.83 -5.11
N ALA A 123 -5.87 8.58 -4.60
CA ALA A 123 -5.92 10.03 -4.57
C ALA A 123 -5.93 10.69 -5.96
N VAL A 124 -5.53 9.96 -7.00
CA VAL A 124 -5.37 10.47 -8.37
C VAL A 124 -6.10 9.65 -9.43
N VAL A 125 -6.85 8.62 -9.04
CA VAL A 125 -7.57 7.73 -9.95
C VAL A 125 -8.58 8.47 -10.83
N ASP A 126 -9.11 9.58 -10.37
CA ASP A 126 -10.06 10.43 -11.11
C ASP A 126 -9.42 11.16 -12.29
N ASN A 127 -8.08 11.14 -12.45
CA ASN A 127 -7.38 11.59 -13.65
C ASN A 127 -7.60 10.66 -14.87
N ILE A 128 -8.16 9.48 -14.67
CA ILE A 128 -8.57 8.58 -15.77
C ILE A 128 -9.86 9.11 -16.36
N ALA A 129 -9.81 9.53 -17.62
CA ALA A 129 -10.95 10.13 -18.31
C ALA A 129 -12.05 9.09 -18.64
N ASP A 130 -11.66 7.90 -19.07
CA ASP A 130 -12.58 6.81 -19.36
C ASP A 130 -13.21 6.28 -18.07
N GLU A 131 -14.55 6.33 -18.00
CA GLU A 131 -15.29 5.99 -16.79
C GLU A 131 -15.20 4.48 -16.47
N GLU A 132 -15.31 3.61 -17.46
CA GLU A 132 -15.24 2.16 -17.25
C GLU A 132 -13.84 1.78 -16.73
N LYS A 133 -12.79 2.31 -17.36
CA LYS A 133 -11.41 2.11 -16.92
C LYS A 133 -11.18 2.69 -15.52
N ARG A 134 -11.69 3.90 -15.25
CA ARG A 134 -11.57 4.53 -13.93
C ARG A 134 -12.23 3.68 -12.84
N ASN A 135 -13.46 3.21 -13.07
CA ASN A 135 -14.19 2.38 -12.12
C ASN A 135 -13.50 1.03 -11.91
N GLN A 136 -13.02 0.38 -12.96
CA GLN A 136 -12.21 -0.83 -12.86
C GLN A 136 -10.95 -0.58 -12.02
N THR A 137 -10.20 0.46 -12.32
CA THR A 137 -8.95 0.80 -11.64
C THR A 137 -9.18 1.14 -10.16
N LYS A 138 -10.22 1.92 -9.88
CA LYS A 138 -10.57 2.28 -8.49
C LYS A 138 -10.96 1.04 -7.68
N GLY A 139 -11.76 0.15 -8.27
CA GLY A 139 -12.12 -1.11 -7.62
C GLY A 139 -10.92 -2.02 -7.37
N GLU A 140 -9.97 -2.11 -8.31
CA GLU A 140 -8.70 -2.83 -8.12
C GLU A 140 -7.91 -2.27 -6.93
N LEU A 141 -7.78 -0.95 -6.82
CA LEU A 141 -7.05 -0.29 -5.73
C LEU A 141 -7.71 -0.51 -4.37
N LEU A 142 -9.04 -0.41 -4.29
CA LEU A 142 -9.81 -0.71 -3.08
C LEU A 142 -9.64 -2.18 -2.68
N PHE A 143 -9.70 -3.11 -3.64
CA PHE A 143 -9.41 -4.52 -3.39
C PHE A 143 -8.02 -4.73 -2.80
N HIS A 144 -6.98 -4.13 -3.40
CA HIS A 144 -5.61 -4.29 -2.91
C HIS A 144 -5.45 -3.75 -1.49
N ARG A 145 -6.07 -2.61 -1.16
CA ARG A 145 -6.06 -2.06 0.19
C ARG A 145 -6.74 -2.99 1.19
N ALA A 146 -7.96 -3.42 0.88
CA ALA A 146 -8.71 -4.36 1.69
C ALA A 146 -7.98 -5.70 1.88
N TYR A 147 -7.40 -6.25 0.81
CA TYR A 147 -6.65 -7.51 0.84
C TYR A 147 -5.42 -7.44 1.76
N ASN A 148 -4.66 -6.37 1.68
CA ASN A 148 -3.48 -6.21 2.53
C ASN A 148 -3.88 -5.96 4.00
N TYR A 149 -4.91 -5.17 4.28
CA TYR A 149 -5.43 -5.05 5.65
C TYR A 149 -5.96 -6.37 6.19
N TYR A 150 -6.70 -7.13 5.38
CA TYR A 150 -7.19 -8.45 5.76
C TYR A 150 -6.04 -9.36 6.22
N ASN A 151 -4.97 -9.47 5.43
CA ASN A 151 -3.81 -10.28 5.78
C ASN A 151 -3.05 -9.77 7.01
N LEU A 152 -2.91 -8.45 7.15
CA LEU A 152 -2.27 -7.84 8.33
C LEU A 152 -3.08 -8.11 9.60
N VAL A 153 -4.41 -7.99 9.54
CA VAL A 153 -5.28 -8.30 10.70
C VAL A 153 -5.21 -9.77 11.07
N LEU A 154 -5.20 -10.68 10.10
CA LEU A 154 -5.06 -12.10 10.37
C LEU A 154 -3.73 -12.45 11.04
N ALA A 155 -2.65 -11.75 10.69
CA ALA A 155 -1.32 -12.00 11.24
C ALA A 155 -1.05 -11.29 12.58
N PHE A 156 -1.55 -10.07 12.75
CA PHE A 156 -1.16 -9.18 13.86
C PHE A 156 -2.34 -8.73 14.75
N ASN A 157 -3.56 -9.00 14.35
CA ASN A 157 -4.81 -8.52 14.96
C ASN A 157 -4.92 -6.99 14.96
N ASN A 158 -4.25 -6.31 15.88
CA ASN A 158 -4.30 -4.85 15.98
C ASN A 158 -3.20 -4.21 15.14
N VAL A 159 -3.58 -3.37 14.19
CA VAL A 159 -2.63 -2.69 13.31
C VAL A 159 -3.06 -1.23 13.08
N PRO A 160 -2.12 -0.31 12.80
CA PRO A 160 -2.47 1.06 12.45
C PRO A 160 -3.29 1.15 11.17
N VAL A 161 -4.31 2.01 11.15
CA VAL A 161 -5.10 2.29 9.94
C VAL A 161 -4.60 3.56 9.25
N VAL A 162 -4.17 3.42 8.00
CA VAL A 162 -3.79 4.51 7.10
C VAL A 162 -4.72 4.44 5.89
N SER A 163 -5.79 5.22 5.91
CA SER A 163 -6.85 5.17 4.88
C SER A 163 -6.65 6.16 3.73
N ALA A 164 -5.69 7.06 3.84
CA ALA A 164 -5.38 8.07 2.82
C ALA A 164 -3.86 8.27 2.67
N ALA A 165 -3.44 8.83 1.54
CA ALA A 165 -2.08 9.30 1.37
C ALA A 165 -1.84 10.52 2.30
N PRO A 166 -0.64 10.64 2.92
CA PRO A 166 -0.31 11.80 3.74
C PRO A 166 -0.27 13.06 2.87
N SER A 167 -0.78 14.17 3.40
CA SER A 167 -0.84 15.45 2.68
C SER A 167 0.50 16.18 2.64
N ASN A 168 1.40 15.84 3.56
CA ASN A 168 2.72 16.45 3.68
C ASN A 168 3.70 15.54 4.43
N VAL A 169 5.00 15.91 4.42
CA VAL A 169 6.08 15.15 5.05
C VAL A 169 5.90 15.02 6.56
N GLY A 170 5.37 16.05 7.23
CA GLY A 170 5.13 16.01 8.67
C GLY A 170 4.07 14.97 9.05
N GLU A 171 2.98 14.91 8.29
CA GLU A 171 1.93 13.87 8.46
C GLU A 171 2.47 12.46 8.20
N ALA A 172 3.32 12.29 7.17
CA ALA A 172 3.94 11.02 6.85
C ALA A 172 4.87 10.49 7.97
N GLN A 173 5.35 11.34 8.86
CA GLN A 173 6.21 10.98 9.99
C GLN A 173 5.43 10.60 11.25
N ILE A 174 4.14 10.84 11.29
CA ILE A 174 3.29 10.49 12.44
C ILE A 174 2.89 9.01 12.29
N ALA A 175 3.37 8.18 13.19
CA ALA A 175 2.89 6.80 13.30
C ALA A 175 1.47 6.80 13.89
N PRO A 176 0.45 6.34 13.17
CA PRO A 176 -0.90 6.25 13.72
C PRO A 176 -0.97 5.21 14.83
N GLU A 177 -1.91 5.40 15.76
CA GLU A 177 -2.18 4.42 16.81
C GLU A 177 -2.71 3.11 16.22
N GLN A 178 -2.50 2.03 16.94
CA GLN A 178 -3.07 0.74 16.57
C GLN A 178 -4.59 0.76 16.72
N THR A 179 -5.27 0.22 15.73
CA THR A 179 -6.71 0.00 15.72
C THR A 179 -7.00 -1.47 15.99
N GLU A 180 -8.04 -1.75 16.75
CA GLU A 180 -8.46 -3.13 16.99
C GLU A 180 -8.84 -3.84 15.68
N GLY A 181 -8.46 -5.11 15.55
CA GLY A 181 -8.71 -5.89 14.34
C GLY A 181 -10.18 -5.89 13.93
N LYS A 182 -11.10 -6.00 14.90
CA LYS A 182 -12.54 -5.93 14.67
C LYS A 182 -12.99 -4.64 13.98
N GLU A 183 -12.40 -3.50 14.39
CA GLU A 183 -12.72 -2.19 13.81
C GLU A 183 -12.12 -2.03 12.39
N ILE A 184 -10.98 -2.65 12.11
CA ILE A 184 -10.34 -2.61 10.79
C ILE A 184 -11.21 -3.33 9.75
N PHE A 185 -11.97 -4.35 10.15
CA PHE A 185 -12.91 -5.03 9.25
C PHE A 185 -13.99 -4.10 8.70
N LYS A 186 -14.33 -3.00 9.38
CA LYS A 186 -15.24 -1.98 8.83
C LYS A 186 -14.66 -1.33 7.58
N LEU A 187 -13.38 -0.98 7.60
CA LEU A 187 -12.69 -0.44 6.42
C LEU A 187 -12.58 -1.48 5.31
N ILE A 188 -12.23 -2.72 5.65
CA ILE A 188 -12.16 -3.83 4.69
C ILE A 188 -13.52 -4.02 4.01
N ALA A 189 -14.60 -4.07 4.79
CA ALA A 189 -15.96 -4.25 4.27
C ALA A 189 -16.39 -3.06 3.39
N GLN A 190 -16.08 -1.84 3.80
CA GLN A 190 -16.39 -0.64 3.02
C GLN A 190 -15.66 -0.65 1.68
N ASP A 191 -14.34 -0.87 1.67
CA ASP A 191 -13.56 -0.93 0.45
C ASP A 191 -14.09 -1.98 -0.54
N LEU A 192 -14.44 -3.16 -0.04
CA LEU A 192 -14.97 -4.24 -0.88
C LEU A 192 -16.39 -3.93 -1.37
N LYS A 193 -17.25 -3.36 -0.53
CA LYS A 193 -18.59 -2.90 -0.90
C LYS A 193 -18.53 -1.86 -2.02
N ASP A 194 -17.67 -0.86 -1.85
CA ASP A 194 -17.48 0.20 -2.85
C ASP A 194 -16.90 -0.35 -4.15
N ALA A 195 -15.92 -1.24 -4.08
CA ALA A 195 -15.34 -1.88 -5.26
C ALA A 195 -16.40 -2.68 -6.05
N VAL A 196 -17.20 -3.50 -5.38
CA VAL A 196 -18.29 -4.26 -6.04
C VAL A 196 -19.31 -3.33 -6.69
N ALA A 197 -19.63 -2.20 -6.05
CA ALA A 197 -20.62 -1.26 -6.56
C ALA A 197 -20.23 -0.61 -7.88
N ILE A 198 -18.93 -0.33 -8.08
CA ILE A 198 -18.43 0.43 -9.23
C ILE A 198 -17.79 -0.42 -10.32
N MET A 199 -17.25 -1.59 -9.99
CA MET A 199 -16.53 -2.42 -10.95
C MET A 199 -17.46 -3.00 -12.01
N PRO A 200 -17.01 -3.05 -13.28
CA PRO A 200 -17.76 -3.70 -14.35
C PRO A 200 -18.07 -5.17 -14.02
N SER A 201 -19.29 -5.59 -14.31
CA SER A 201 -19.69 -6.99 -14.18
C SER A 201 -19.55 -7.68 -15.54
N TYR A 202 -18.72 -8.70 -15.61
CA TYR A 202 -18.57 -9.52 -16.80
C TYR A 202 -19.26 -10.87 -16.61
N THR A 203 -19.90 -11.37 -17.70
CA THR A 203 -20.32 -12.76 -17.75
C THR A 203 -19.10 -13.67 -17.92
N TYR A 204 -19.24 -14.96 -17.65
CA TYR A 204 -18.16 -15.92 -17.85
C TYR A 204 -17.61 -15.87 -19.29
N ASP A 205 -18.48 -15.71 -20.29
CA ASP A 205 -18.07 -15.59 -21.69
C ASP A 205 -17.45 -14.23 -22.02
N GLY A 206 -17.71 -13.21 -21.21
CA GLY A 206 -17.19 -11.85 -21.37
C GLY A 206 -15.92 -11.54 -20.58
N TRP A 207 -15.43 -12.49 -19.77
CA TRP A 207 -14.25 -12.26 -18.91
C TRP A 207 -12.97 -11.89 -19.68
N SER A 208 -12.89 -12.27 -20.95
CA SER A 208 -11.77 -11.90 -21.84
C SER A 208 -11.63 -10.40 -22.10
N LYS A 209 -12.65 -9.60 -21.77
CA LYS A 209 -12.59 -8.13 -21.83
C LYS A 209 -11.69 -7.56 -20.72
N LEU A 210 -11.54 -8.27 -19.61
CA LEU A 210 -10.63 -7.90 -18.57
C LEU A 210 -9.21 -8.28 -18.96
N ALA A 211 -8.27 -7.36 -18.84
CA ALA A 211 -6.86 -7.66 -19.10
C ALA A 211 -6.36 -8.76 -18.14
N TRP A 212 -5.56 -9.67 -18.67
CA TRP A 212 -4.98 -10.77 -17.91
C TRP A 212 -4.20 -10.26 -16.69
N GLY A 213 -4.43 -10.90 -15.54
CA GLY A 213 -3.77 -10.55 -14.30
C GLY A 213 -4.41 -9.40 -13.53
N LYS A 214 -5.48 -8.80 -14.04
CA LYS A 214 -6.25 -7.78 -13.34
C LYS A 214 -7.24 -8.38 -12.33
N VAL A 215 -7.48 -7.66 -11.24
CA VAL A 215 -8.51 -8.01 -10.27
C VAL A 215 -9.88 -7.87 -10.92
N SER A 216 -10.67 -8.93 -10.90
CA SER A 216 -12.05 -8.91 -11.36
C SER A 216 -13.01 -8.62 -10.21
N ARG A 217 -14.24 -8.20 -10.51
CA ARG A 217 -15.31 -8.09 -9.52
C ARG A 217 -15.53 -9.41 -8.75
N TRP A 218 -15.40 -10.56 -9.40
CA TRP A 218 -15.49 -11.87 -8.73
C TRP A 218 -14.40 -12.10 -7.68
N ALA A 219 -13.19 -11.58 -7.92
CA ALA A 219 -12.12 -11.64 -6.91
C ALA A 219 -12.48 -10.80 -5.68
N VAL A 220 -13.09 -9.62 -5.88
CA VAL A 220 -13.59 -8.78 -4.78
C VAL A 220 -14.69 -9.50 -4.00
N GLU A 221 -15.70 -10.04 -4.68
CA GLU A 221 -16.80 -10.78 -4.07
C GLU A 221 -16.29 -12.03 -3.29
N THR A 222 -15.26 -12.68 -3.83
CA THR A 222 -14.61 -13.83 -3.14
C THR A 222 -13.90 -13.38 -1.85
N LEU A 223 -13.20 -12.24 -1.88
CA LEU A 223 -12.57 -11.69 -0.67
C LEU A 223 -13.63 -11.24 0.35
N MET A 224 -14.74 -10.64 -0.12
CA MET A 224 -15.87 -10.32 0.76
C MET A 224 -16.39 -11.55 1.51
N ALA A 225 -16.61 -12.64 0.77
CA ALA A 225 -17.07 -13.90 1.39
C ALA A 225 -16.07 -14.45 2.41
N ARG A 226 -14.77 -14.41 2.10
CA ARG A 226 -13.71 -14.81 3.05
C ARG A 226 -13.66 -13.93 4.29
N ALA A 227 -13.71 -12.62 4.11
CA ALA A 227 -13.71 -11.65 5.20
C ALA A 227 -14.95 -11.86 6.11
N TYR A 228 -16.12 -12.07 5.50
CA TYR A 228 -17.36 -12.35 6.22
C TYR A 228 -17.27 -13.64 7.05
N LEU A 229 -16.83 -14.73 6.45
CA LEU A 229 -16.71 -16.02 7.15
C LEU A 229 -15.71 -15.94 8.31
N PHE A 230 -14.60 -15.27 8.12
CA PHE A 230 -13.64 -15.08 9.20
C PHE A 230 -14.21 -14.21 10.31
N TYR A 231 -14.75 -13.05 9.97
CA TYR A 231 -15.26 -12.08 10.95
C TYR A 231 -16.38 -12.69 11.79
N THR A 232 -17.38 -13.27 11.15
CA THR A 232 -18.52 -13.87 11.87
C THR A 232 -18.11 -15.08 12.70
N GLY A 233 -17.20 -15.91 12.19
CA GLY A 233 -16.69 -17.07 12.93
C GLY A 233 -15.78 -16.71 14.09
N PHE A 234 -14.90 -15.72 13.92
CA PHE A 234 -13.91 -15.35 14.93
C PHE A 234 -14.47 -14.41 16.00
N TYR A 235 -15.25 -13.40 15.59
CA TYR A 235 -15.81 -12.42 16.54
C TYR A 235 -17.21 -12.79 17.03
N GLY A 236 -17.84 -13.83 16.47
CA GLY A 236 -19.18 -14.27 16.88
C GLY A 236 -20.32 -13.33 16.45
N GLU A 237 -20.07 -12.50 15.43
CA GLU A 237 -21.02 -11.54 14.89
C GLU A 237 -21.83 -12.13 13.73
N SER A 238 -22.97 -11.54 13.40
CA SER A 238 -23.80 -11.97 12.26
C SER A 238 -23.54 -11.21 10.97
N GLU A 239 -22.88 -10.05 11.05
CA GLU A 239 -22.60 -9.16 9.94
C GLU A 239 -21.33 -8.36 10.18
N ILE A 240 -20.69 -7.83 9.11
CA ILE A 240 -19.59 -6.88 9.20
C ILE A 240 -20.18 -5.49 8.98
N PRO A 241 -20.15 -4.59 9.96
CA PRO A 241 -20.54 -3.21 9.74
C PRO A 241 -19.56 -2.52 8.79
N THR A 242 -20.04 -1.55 8.03
CA THR A 242 -19.21 -0.68 7.18
C THR A 242 -18.92 0.65 7.88
N THR A 243 -18.03 1.47 7.33
CA THR A 243 -17.69 2.76 7.94
C THR A 243 -18.80 3.79 7.82
N ASP A 244 -19.75 3.57 6.90
CA ASP A 244 -20.93 4.40 6.67
C ASP A 244 -22.21 3.89 7.38
N GLY A 245 -22.12 2.81 8.14
CA GLY A 245 -23.20 2.23 8.96
C GLY A 245 -23.75 0.94 8.39
#